data_0b02bc8b1e607b73a60a5111faec1f43
#
_entry.id   0b02bc8b1e607b73a60a5111faec1f43
#
_cell.length_a   1.000
_cell.length_b   1.000
_cell.length_c   1.000
_cell.angle_alpha   90.00
_cell.angle_beta   90.00
_cell.angle_gamma   90.00
#
_symmetry.space_group_name_H-M   'P 1'
#
loop_
_entity.id
_entity.type
_entity.pdbx_description
1 polymer ?
#
loop_
_entity_poly.entity_id
_entity_poly.type
_entity_poly.pdbx_seq_one_letter_code
_entity_poly.pdbx_strand_id
1 'polypeptide(L)'
;MAPEKSPVLQVACLNCRKRHSKCSWTKPPGAGRTHEADASCDRCITLGETCTPGENTRFKHHSNELSPSDHQQWVKYPSRIRFIDETGDLEAIYNPDDNPSPTLGFAFDSPTGLSHSSAPTPQPAEPTRQLHAVTHQGRRGMLPHNSLFTDERSLSSVPLGSRLGLYSDAGALEGTCYPLQSMQEARLMKYYLEYMCTWFDLCDASRHFALEVPRRAMSCPTLLNAIFALSSRHLSIMHEQFDEYASTRYHQNCLHKLSSISNDSSALNNDDLLAATILLRTLEELDVPLLGTDHEGHLLGIQVFMNAQDSTAVATEMRKAAYWIGLRQEVTMAFASQRSIKISLSHSFINQSFSAGSDDVWANRIIVHCANVIEFSFGDGDQTASEYQTLRDYDDGWLRSRPSSFLPIAYAPADANSGHVSPQIVYMNHAVVIGVAHGILARSLLLCYDPTLPKLGPARMIAQQRREEEVQDEIRQLCGIALSNRGTIPAMFTASLGIASCGDRFSRDDERMALLDLLIKTETDHFWPTAGAQETLKRAWGWA
;
A
#
# COMPACT_ATOMS: atom_id res chain seq x y z
N MET A 1 30.12 -37.88 29.83
CA MET A 1 29.60 -36.71 29.12
C MET A 1 28.38 -36.23 29.91
N ALA A 2 28.52 -35.14 30.67
CA ALA A 2 27.44 -34.57 31.44
C ALA A 2 26.67 -33.57 30.56
N PRO A 3 25.33 -33.45 30.67
CA PRO A 3 24.57 -32.49 29.88
C PRO A 3 24.78 -31.06 30.42
N GLU A 4 25.17 -30.16 29.53
CA GLU A 4 25.22 -28.72 29.75
C GLU A 4 23.86 -28.17 30.16
N LYS A 5 23.77 -27.59 31.33
CA LYS A 5 22.60 -26.85 31.83
C LYS A 5 22.57 -25.50 31.15
N SER A 6 21.58 -25.26 30.28
CA SER A 6 21.26 -23.93 29.79
C SER A 6 20.99 -22.95 30.92
N PRO A 7 21.52 -21.71 30.90
CA PRO A 7 21.30 -20.73 31.96
C PRO A 7 19.85 -20.26 31.93
N VAL A 8 19.10 -20.56 32.98
CA VAL A 8 17.78 -19.98 33.26
C VAL A 8 17.97 -18.49 33.53
N LEU A 9 17.53 -17.64 32.62
CA LEU A 9 17.58 -16.19 32.79
C LEU A 9 16.62 -15.76 33.90
N GLN A 10 17.19 -15.30 35.03
CA GLN A 10 16.44 -14.79 36.15
C GLN A 10 15.79 -13.44 35.82
N VAL A 11 14.47 -13.36 35.92
CA VAL A 11 13.69 -12.13 35.69
C VAL A 11 13.63 -11.34 36.98
N ALA A 12 14.02 -10.07 36.96
CA ALA A 12 13.94 -9.20 38.14
C ALA A 12 12.47 -8.85 38.47
N CYS A 13 12.10 -8.88 39.75
CA CYS A 13 10.77 -8.48 40.20
C CYS A 13 10.54 -6.96 40.01
N LEU A 14 9.28 -6.53 39.96
CA LEU A 14 8.91 -5.13 39.71
C LEU A 14 9.51 -4.16 40.74
N ASN A 15 9.59 -4.53 42.03
CA ASN A 15 10.15 -3.68 43.05
C ASN A 15 11.66 -3.50 42.93
N CYS A 16 12.42 -4.57 42.64
CA CYS A 16 13.86 -4.47 42.39
C CYS A 16 14.14 -3.67 41.08
N ARG A 17 13.28 -3.80 40.06
CA ARG A 17 13.36 -3.05 38.81
C ARG A 17 13.16 -1.55 39.03
N LYS A 18 12.13 -1.15 39.78
CA LYS A 18 11.89 0.27 40.14
C LYS A 18 13.04 0.91 40.93
N ARG A 19 13.74 0.12 41.74
CA ARG A 19 14.87 0.58 42.56
C ARG A 19 16.24 0.41 41.92
N HIS A 20 16.29 0.01 40.65
CA HIS A 20 17.53 -0.27 39.93
C HIS A 20 18.51 -1.16 40.70
N SER A 21 18.01 -2.16 41.43
CA SER A 21 18.81 -3.03 42.31
C SER A 21 18.82 -4.47 41.80
N LYS A 22 19.92 -5.19 42.07
CA LYS A 22 20.08 -6.61 41.71
C LYS A 22 19.01 -7.46 42.39
N CYS A 23 18.25 -8.23 41.60
CA CYS A 23 17.24 -9.15 42.09
C CYS A 23 17.79 -10.57 42.09
N SER A 24 17.85 -11.22 43.26
CA SER A 24 18.28 -12.61 43.44
C SER A 24 17.13 -13.47 43.93
N TRP A 25 17.09 -14.72 43.51
CA TRP A 25 16.06 -15.68 43.88
C TRP A 25 16.72 -16.97 44.38
N THR A 26 16.49 -17.32 45.63
CA THR A 26 16.93 -18.60 46.17
C THR A 26 16.08 -19.76 45.63
N LYS A 27 14.79 -19.49 45.30
CA LYS A 27 13.90 -20.37 44.52
C LYS A 27 13.27 -19.54 43.39
N PRO A 28 13.65 -19.75 42.13
CA PRO A 28 13.02 -19.05 41.04
C PRO A 28 11.57 -19.55 40.82
N PRO A 29 10.63 -18.66 40.43
CA PRO A 29 9.27 -19.07 40.07
C PRO A 29 9.33 -20.05 38.90
N GLY A 30 8.64 -21.20 39.01
CA GLY A 30 8.65 -22.27 38.03
C GLY A 30 8.06 -21.84 36.70
N ALA A 31 8.61 -22.34 35.58
CA ALA A 31 8.09 -22.19 34.22
C ALA A 31 6.88 -23.13 34.01
N GLY A 32 5.76 -22.89 34.71
CA GLY A 32 4.53 -23.67 34.59
C GLY A 32 3.34 -22.85 35.07
N ARG A 33 2.29 -22.84 34.28
CA ARG A 33 1.02 -22.15 34.56
C ARG A 33 0.33 -22.75 35.78
N THR A 34 0.69 -22.30 36.98
CA THR A 34 -0.16 -22.41 38.16
C THR A 34 0.25 -21.28 39.13
N HIS A 35 -0.73 -20.55 39.63
CA HIS A 35 -0.59 -19.49 40.60
C HIS A 35 -0.05 -20.09 41.95
N GLU A 36 1.27 -20.08 42.16
CA GLU A 36 1.83 -20.19 43.48
C GLU A 36 2.12 -18.78 44.01
N ALA A 37 1.31 -18.36 44.97
CA ALA A 37 1.29 -17.01 45.54
C ALA A 37 2.49 -16.68 46.46
N ASP A 38 3.52 -17.55 46.58
CA ASP A 38 4.54 -17.44 47.63
C ASP A 38 6.00 -17.29 47.15
N ALA A 39 6.24 -17.03 45.86
CA ALA A 39 7.61 -16.83 45.38
C ALA A 39 8.05 -15.37 45.50
N SER A 40 8.77 -15.02 46.54
CA SER A 40 9.37 -13.70 46.74
C SER A 40 10.89 -13.74 46.55
N CYS A 41 11.49 -12.71 45.89
CA CYS A 41 12.93 -12.61 45.73
C CYS A 41 13.62 -12.31 47.10
N ASP A 42 14.87 -12.73 47.25
CA ASP A 42 15.62 -12.61 48.50
C ASP A 42 15.65 -11.18 49.05
N ARG A 43 15.71 -10.19 48.17
CA ARG A 43 15.75 -8.78 48.58
C ARG A 43 14.40 -8.25 49.05
N CYS A 44 13.30 -8.64 48.43
CA CYS A 44 11.97 -8.28 48.93
C CYS A 44 11.67 -8.94 50.26
N ILE A 45 12.11 -10.19 50.46
CA ILE A 45 12.01 -10.88 51.75
C ILE A 45 12.78 -10.11 52.82
N THR A 46 14.02 -9.71 52.56
CA THR A 46 14.87 -8.97 53.52
C THR A 46 14.28 -7.59 53.88
N LEU A 47 13.56 -6.98 52.96
CA LEU A 47 12.95 -5.64 53.13
C LEU A 47 11.50 -5.70 53.65
N GLY A 48 10.92 -6.89 53.82
CA GLY A 48 9.52 -7.05 54.26
C GLY A 48 8.48 -6.53 53.25
N GLU A 49 8.81 -6.50 51.94
CA GLU A 49 7.94 -5.96 50.90
C GLU A 49 7.31 -7.06 50.04
N THR A 50 6.11 -6.81 49.53
CA THR A 50 5.43 -7.70 48.58
C THR A 50 6.22 -7.79 47.29
N CYS A 51 6.59 -9.01 46.86
CA CYS A 51 7.33 -9.24 45.62
C CYS A 51 6.39 -9.60 44.48
N THR A 52 6.33 -8.75 43.47
CA THR A 52 5.56 -9.03 42.25
C THR A 52 6.51 -9.48 41.13
N PRO A 53 6.39 -10.72 40.61
CA PRO A 53 7.23 -11.17 39.50
C PRO A 53 7.07 -10.23 38.27
N GLY A 54 8.18 -9.91 37.63
CA GLY A 54 8.15 -9.10 36.41
C GLY A 54 7.82 -9.97 35.20
N GLU A 55 6.95 -9.49 34.29
CA GLU A 55 6.69 -10.13 33.01
C GLU A 55 7.89 -10.02 32.06
N ASN A 56 8.17 -11.08 31.32
CA ASN A 56 9.32 -11.20 30.43
C ASN A 56 8.97 -10.61 29.06
N THR A 57 8.80 -9.29 28.97
CA THR A 57 8.73 -8.61 27.67
C THR A 57 10.14 -8.41 27.14
N ARG A 58 10.63 -9.31 26.28
CA ARG A 58 11.85 -9.12 25.50
C ARG A 58 11.52 -8.41 24.22
N PHE A 59 11.93 -7.16 24.09
CA PHE A 59 12.18 -6.56 22.79
C PHE A 59 13.45 -7.22 22.22
N LYS A 60 13.31 -8.03 21.17
CA LYS A 60 14.44 -8.43 20.35
C LYS A 60 14.83 -7.23 19.50
N HIS A 61 15.84 -6.49 19.93
CA HIS A 61 16.57 -5.65 18.99
C HIS A 61 17.31 -6.59 18.04
N HIS A 62 16.86 -6.69 16.79
CA HIS A 62 17.74 -7.07 15.71
C HIS A 62 18.68 -5.89 15.53
N SER A 63 19.84 -5.97 16.13
CA SER A 63 20.98 -5.14 15.76
C SER A 63 21.51 -5.63 14.41
N ASN A 64 20.90 -5.19 13.33
CA ASN A 64 21.70 -4.94 12.15
C ASN A 64 22.64 -3.82 12.58
N GLU A 65 23.91 -4.10 12.64
CA GLU A 65 24.95 -3.11 12.84
C GLU A 65 24.93 -2.16 11.64
N LEU A 66 24.10 -1.12 11.76
CA LEU A 66 24.24 0.08 10.96
C LEU A 66 25.45 0.81 11.52
N SER A 67 26.65 0.42 11.07
CA SER A 67 27.84 1.23 11.27
C SER A 67 27.61 2.52 10.48
N PRO A 68 27.59 3.69 11.14
CA PRO A 68 27.48 4.96 10.44
C PRO A 68 28.62 5.08 9.44
N SER A 69 28.35 5.64 8.24
CA SER A 69 29.39 5.84 7.26
C SER A 69 30.46 6.81 7.80
N ASP A 70 31.73 6.60 7.44
CA ASP A 70 32.87 7.44 7.89
C ASP A 70 32.72 8.92 7.49
N HIS A 71 31.75 9.26 6.65
CA HIS A 71 31.44 10.62 6.21
C HIS A 71 30.23 11.23 6.90
N GLN A 72 29.63 10.56 7.89
CA GLN A 72 28.45 11.08 8.57
C GLN A 72 28.83 12.21 9.53
N GLN A 73 28.36 13.41 9.24
CA GLN A 73 28.54 14.57 10.14
C GLN A 73 27.43 14.55 11.20
N TRP A 74 27.84 14.35 12.46
CA TRP A 74 26.94 14.45 13.60
C TRP A 74 26.72 15.90 14.00
N VAL A 75 25.47 16.27 14.21
CA VAL A 75 25.12 17.59 14.77
C VAL A 75 25.61 17.64 16.22
N LYS A 76 26.50 18.62 16.52
CA LYS A 76 26.98 18.86 17.88
C LYS A 76 25.93 19.63 18.66
N TYR A 77 25.30 19.01 19.62
CA TYR A 77 24.42 19.69 20.58
C TYR A 77 25.23 20.39 21.66
N PRO A 78 24.79 21.58 22.13
CA PRO A 78 25.40 22.22 23.29
C PRO A 78 25.17 21.35 24.55
N SER A 79 26.14 21.35 25.46
CA SER A 79 26.14 20.53 26.68
C SER A 79 25.01 20.85 27.67
N ARG A 80 24.24 21.91 27.44
CA ARG A 80 23.02 22.25 28.16
C ARG A 80 21.90 22.48 27.15
N ILE A 81 20.92 21.59 27.14
CA ILE A 81 19.66 21.74 26.42
C ILE A 81 18.68 22.42 27.39
N ARG A 82 18.11 23.56 26.99
CA ARG A 82 17.03 24.24 27.70
C ARG A 82 15.72 23.87 26.99
N PHE A 83 14.84 23.21 27.70
CA PHE A 83 13.48 23.00 27.22
C PHE A 83 12.69 24.28 27.46
N ILE A 84 12.04 24.78 26.43
CA ILE A 84 11.12 25.92 26.50
C ILE A 84 9.72 25.29 26.43
N ASP A 85 8.90 25.59 27.44
CA ASP A 85 7.50 25.18 27.44
C ASP A 85 6.70 26.27 26.71
N GLU A 86 6.25 25.95 25.52
CA GLU A 86 5.47 26.83 24.63
C GLU A 86 3.96 26.57 24.77
N THR A 87 3.52 25.77 25.73
CA THR A 87 2.11 25.39 25.89
C THR A 87 1.20 26.63 26.03
N GLY A 88 1.64 27.63 26.81
CA GLY A 88 0.88 28.86 27.00
C GLY A 88 0.76 29.70 25.73
N ASP A 89 1.79 29.76 24.90
CA ASP A 89 1.78 30.50 23.64
C ASP A 89 0.89 29.79 22.59
N LEU A 90 0.89 28.45 22.59
CA LEU A 90 0.02 27.64 21.74
C LEU A 90 -1.45 27.77 22.17
N GLU A 91 -1.75 27.73 23.47
CA GLU A 91 -3.11 27.96 23.99
C GLU A 91 -3.66 29.32 23.60
N ALA A 92 -2.82 30.36 23.61
CA ALA A 92 -3.22 31.72 23.20
C ALA A 92 -3.51 31.81 21.68
N ILE A 93 -2.85 30.98 20.85
CA ILE A 93 -3.09 30.93 19.40
C ILE A 93 -4.39 30.17 19.08
N TYR A 94 -4.70 29.10 19.82
CA TYR A 94 -5.87 28.27 19.57
C TYR A 94 -7.16 28.71 20.24
N ASN A 95 -7.09 29.63 21.25
CA ASN A 95 -8.25 30.21 21.93
C ASN A 95 -8.19 31.77 21.88
N PRO A 96 -8.39 32.39 20.71
CA PRO A 96 -8.24 33.83 20.54
C PRO A 96 -9.33 34.69 21.22
N ASP A 97 -10.41 34.07 21.70
CA ASP A 97 -11.58 34.81 22.25
C ASP A 97 -11.44 35.22 23.72
N ASP A 98 -10.39 34.76 24.44
CA ASP A 98 -10.24 35.02 25.87
C ASP A 98 -9.13 36.05 26.26
N ASN A 99 -8.41 36.68 25.31
CA ASN A 99 -7.35 37.63 25.66
C ASN A 99 -7.32 38.86 24.76
N PRO A 100 -7.23 40.11 25.35
CA PRO A 100 -7.06 41.33 24.57
C PRO A 100 -5.67 41.40 23.96
N SER A 101 -5.60 41.66 22.65
CA SER A 101 -4.41 41.75 21.81
C SER A 101 -3.24 42.48 22.43
N PRO A 102 -2.05 41.88 22.55
CA PRO A 102 -0.83 42.64 22.77
C PRO A 102 -0.28 43.13 21.42
N THR A 103 -0.10 44.44 21.33
CA THR A 103 0.63 45.12 20.25
C THR A 103 2.09 44.64 20.25
N LEU A 104 2.48 43.81 19.27
CA LEU A 104 3.87 43.43 19.04
C LEU A 104 4.64 44.57 18.35
N GLY A 105 5.44 45.27 19.13
CA GLY A 105 6.49 46.14 18.63
C GLY A 105 7.75 45.31 18.37
N PHE A 106 8.11 45.10 17.11
CA PHE A 106 9.39 44.54 16.75
C PHE A 106 10.49 45.59 16.84
N ALA A 107 11.37 45.50 17.84
CA ALA A 107 12.64 46.21 17.88
C ALA A 107 13.73 45.27 17.32
N PHE A 108 14.29 45.63 16.16
CA PHE A 108 15.50 45.04 15.63
C PHE A 108 16.70 45.74 16.27
N ASP A 109 17.41 45.06 17.14
CA ASP A 109 18.77 45.46 17.55
C ASP A 109 19.80 44.73 16.69
N SER A 110 20.51 45.48 15.87
CA SER A 110 21.69 45.05 15.16
C SER A 110 22.94 45.37 15.98
N PRO A 111 23.90 44.48 16.15
CA PRO A 111 25.23 44.86 16.56
C PRO A 111 26.12 45.09 15.33
N THR A 112 26.62 46.33 15.29
CA THR A 112 27.65 46.84 14.40
C THR A 112 29.00 46.16 14.61
N GLY A 113 29.71 45.96 13.50
CA GLY A 113 31.15 46.25 13.38
C GLY A 113 32.10 45.10 13.39
N LEU A 114 32.72 44.81 12.26
CA LEU A 114 34.16 45.07 12.03
C LEU A 114 34.58 44.64 10.60
N SER A 115 35.24 45.56 10.00
CA SER A 115 35.80 45.67 8.66
C SER A 115 37.06 44.80 8.41
N HIS A 116 37.36 44.68 7.12
CA HIS A 116 38.62 44.43 6.38
C HIS A 116 38.64 43.08 5.65
N SER A 117 39.05 42.91 4.38
CA SER A 117 39.61 43.80 3.35
C SER A 117 39.70 42.98 2.07
N SER A 118 39.40 43.63 0.94
CA SER A 118 39.98 43.52 -0.42
C SER A 118 40.44 42.18 -1.03
N ALA A 119 39.77 41.74 -2.05
CA ALA A 119 40.04 41.43 -3.48
C ALA A 119 41.41 40.83 -3.88
N PRO A 120 41.62 40.20 -5.07
CA PRO A 120 40.81 40.14 -6.28
C PRO A 120 40.73 38.79 -7.00
N THR A 121 39.88 38.76 -8.00
CA THR A 121 39.68 37.78 -9.10
C THR A 121 40.99 37.45 -9.86
N PRO A 122 41.06 36.25 -10.54
CA PRO A 122 40.88 36.29 -11.98
C PRO A 122 40.01 35.16 -12.57
N GLN A 123 39.24 35.52 -13.59
CA GLN A 123 38.74 34.62 -14.61
C GLN A 123 39.90 34.07 -15.48
N PRO A 124 39.72 32.89 -16.13
CA PRO A 124 39.63 32.91 -17.56
C PRO A 124 38.65 31.94 -18.22
N ALA A 125 38.06 32.48 -19.28
CA ALA A 125 37.76 31.89 -20.60
C ALA A 125 36.93 30.61 -20.74
N GLU A 126 35.78 30.82 -21.35
CA GLU A 126 34.97 29.84 -22.09
C GLU A 126 35.75 29.12 -23.20
N PRO A 127 35.26 27.90 -23.61
CA PRO A 127 34.84 27.83 -24.99
C PRO A 127 33.43 27.28 -25.17
N THR A 128 32.71 28.01 -25.93
CA THR A 128 31.43 27.77 -26.60
C THR A 128 31.33 26.36 -27.18
N ARG A 129 30.31 25.58 -26.76
CA ARG A 129 29.71 24.56 -27.58
C ARG A 129 28.19 24.69 -27.45
N GLN A 130 27.61 25.20 -28.53
CA GLN A 130 26.18 25.16 -28.81
C GLN A 130 25.73 23.69 -28.85
N LEU A 131 24.89 23.32 -27.90
CA LEU A 131 24.04 22.15 -27.99
C LEU A 131 22.61 22.67 -28.17
N HIS A 132 22.07 22.39 -29.34
CA HIS A 132 20.69 22.65 -29.68
C HIS A 132 19.76 22.02 -28.64
N ALA A 133 19.05 22.84 -27.89
CA ALA A 133 17.91 22.42 -27.08
C ALA A 133 16.77 22.03 -28.04
N VAL A 134 16.56 20.74 -28.22
CA VAL A 134 15.32 20.23 -28.80
C VAL A 134 14.27 20.32 -27.70
N THR A 135 13.47 21.36 -27.77
CA THR A 135 12.23 21.48 -26.99
C THR A 135 11.27 20.41 -27.46
N HIS A 136 11.23 19.28 -26.79
CA HIS A 136 10.11 18.39 -26.84
C HIS A 136 8.95 19.07 -26.10
N GLN A 137 8.08 19.74 -26.82
CA GLN A 137 6.72 19.99 -26.38
C GLN A 137 6.03 18.62 -26.25
N GLY A 138 6.11 18.04 -25.05
CA GLY A 138 5.29 16.91 -24.65
C GLY A 138 3.83 17.34 -24.73
N ARG A 139 3.09 16.83 -25.72
CA ARG A 139 1.64 16.84 -25.69
C ARG A 139 1.22 16.09 -24.42
N ARG A 140 0.80 16.86 -23.40
CA ARG A 140 0.02 16.32 -22.28
C ARG A 140 -1.15 15.58 -22.87
N GLY A 141 -1.19 14.25 -22.68
CA GLY A 141 -2.35 13.45 -23.02
C GLY A 141 -3.54 14.00 -22.22
N MET A 142 -4.47 14.62 -22.93
CA MET A 142 -5.71 15.08 -22.35
C MET A 142 -6.51 13.85 -21.92
N LEU A 143 -6.58 13.63 -20.62
CA LEU A 143 -7.74 12.96 -20.03
C LEU A 143 -8.98 13.79 -20.43
N PRO A 144 -10.14 13.19 -20.68
CA PRO A 144 -11.33 13.94 -20.99
C PRO A 144 -11.61 14.92 -19.83
N HIS A 145 -11.36 16.20 -20.09
CA HIS A 145 -11.74 17.28 -19.20
C HIS A 145 -13.26 17.31 -19.06
N ASN A 146 -13.79 16.64 -18.06
CA ASN A 146 -15.09 17.00 -17.55
C ASN A 146 -14.91 18.33 -16.83
N SER A 147 -15.59 19.33 -17.32
CA SER A 147 -15.51 20.76 -16.98
C SER A 147 -16.03 21.10 -15.57
N LEU A 148 -15.67 20.34 -14.54
CA LEU A 148 -16.07 20.60 -13.15
C LEU A 148 -15.14 21.56 -12.40
N PHE A 149 -13.99 21.93 -13.00
CA PHE A 149 -12.96 22.72 -12.31
C PHE A 149 -12.63 24.07 -12.99
N THR A 150 -13.40 24.50 -13.99
CA THR A 150 -13.21 25.83 -14.60
C THR A 150 -14.30 26.80 -14.16
N ASP A 151 -13.86 27.93 -13.64
CA ASP A 151 -14.57 29.18 -13.32
C ASP A 151 -15.23 29.34 -11.95
N GLU A 152 -14.39 29.71 -10.97
CA GLU A 152 -14.85 30.42 -9.75
C GLU A 152 -15.15 31.93 -9.97
N ARG A 153 -15.09 32.46 -11.20
CA ARG A 153 -15.19 33.91 -11.41
C ARG A 153 -16.54 34.46 -11.90
N SER A 154 -17.60 33.67 -11.97
CA SER A 154 -18.90 34.09 -12.47
C SER A 154 -20.09 33.51 -11.75
N LEU A 155 -20.14 33.59 -10.42
CA LEU A 155 -21.39 33.38 -9.70
C LEU A 155 -21.70 34.65 -8.86
N SER A 156 -21.92 35.75 -9.56
CA SER A 156 -22.58 36.91 -8.97
C SER A 156 -24.07 36.60 -8.81
N SER A 157 -24.49 36.58 -7.52
CA SER A 157 -25.80 36.95 -7.01
C SER A 157 -27.04 36.64 -7.86
N VAL A 158 -27.52 35.40 -7.76
CA VAL A 158 -28.95 35.10 -7.88
C VAL A 158 -29.40 34.58 -6.51
N PRO A 159 -30.44 35.13 -5.88
CA PRO A 159 -30.89 34.66 -4.57
C PRO A 159 -31.40 33.23 -4.69
N LEU A 160 -30.72 32.31 -4.03
CA LEU A 160 -30.99 30.86 -4.00
C LEU A 160 -32.27 30.50 -3.20
N GLY A 161 -33.11 31.48 -2.88
CA GLY A 161 -34.24 31.32 -1.95
C GLY A 161 -35.51 30.69 -2.49
N SER A 162 -35.64 30.44 -3.80
CA SER A 162 -36.95 30.02 -4.37
C SER A 162 -37.00 28.68 -5.08
N ARG A 163 -35.94 27.87 -5.07
CA ARG A 163 -35.93 26.49 -5.63
C ARG A 163 -35.61 25.38 -4.62
N LEU A 164 -35.29 25.72 -3.37
CA LEU A 164 -35.07 24.74 -2.29
C LEU A 164 -36.37 24.18 -1.68
N GLY A 165 -37.54 24.68 -2.08
CA GLY A 165 -38.82 24.19 -1.59
C GLY A 165 -39.18 22.76 -1.95
N LEU A 166 -38.47 22.10 -2.87
CA LEU A 166 -38.69 20.70 -3.22
C LEU A 166 -37.89 19.71 -2.34
N TYR A 167 -36.93 20.20 -1.56
CA TYR A 167 -36.12 19.35 -0.67
C TYR A 167 -36.38 19.59 0.81
N SER A 168 -37.17 20.59 1.18
CA SER A 168 -37.47 20.92 2.58
C SER A 168 -38.54 20.02 3.22
N ASP A 169 -39.26 19.21 2.41
CA ASP A 169 -40.31 18.28 2.90
C ASP A 169 -39.90 16.80 2.84
N ALA A 170 -38.71 16.46 2.33
CA ALA A 170 -38.11 15.19 2.63
C ALA A 170 -37.57 15.29 4.06
N GLY A 171 -38.40 14.90 5.04
CA GLY A 171 -37.98 14.84 6.43
C GLY A 171 -36.60 14.28 6.52
N ALA A 172 -35.68 15.03 7.15
CA ALA A 172 -34.33 14.53 7.42
C ALA A 172 -34.51 13.16 8.07
N LEU A 173 -34.14 12.11 7.35
CA LEU A 173 -34.15 10.75 7.88
C LEU A 173 -33.17 10.79 9.06
N GLU A 174 -33.70 10.75 10.28
CA GLU A 174 -32.90 10.76 11.49
C GLU A 174 -31.82 9.70 11.36
N GLY A 175 -30.55 10.12 11.45
CA GLY A 175 -29.38 9.23 11.36
C GLY A 175 -28.74 9.10 9.98
N THR A 176 -29.11 9.91 8.96
CA THR A 176 -28.42 9.91 7.66
C THR A 176 -27.37 11.02 7.56
N CYS A 177 -26.25 10.72 6.87
CA CYS A 177 -25.20 11.70 6.54
C CYS A 177 -25.54 12.56 5.31
N TYR A 178 -26.61 12.23 4.58
CA TYR A 178 -27.03 12.96 3.37
C TYR A 178 -28.30 13.78 3.64
N PRO A 179 -28.49 14.92 2.96
CA PRO A 179 -27.55 15.51 2.00
C PRO A 179 -26.30 16.07 2.68
N LEU A 180 -25.14 15.95 2.00
CA LEU A 180 -23.88 16.51 2.47
C LEU A 180 -24.00 18.04 2.59
N GLN A 181 -23.57 18.58 3.72
CA GLN A 181 -23.65 20.02 3.97
C GLN A 181 -22.49 20.79 3.33
N SER A 182 -21.36 20.11 3.10
CA SER A 182 -20.17 20.69 2.50
C SER A 182 -20.12 20.41 0.99
N MET A 183 -20.02 21.48 0.19
CA MET A 183 -19.78 21.34 -1.25
C MET A 183 -18.42 20.68 -1.56
N GLN A 184 -17.44 20.82 -0.68
CA GLN A 184 -16.17 20.15 -0.79
C GLN A 184 -16.34 18.62 -0.64
N GLU A 185 -17.08 18.16 0.36
CA GLU A 185 -17.39 16.75 0.54
C GLU A 185 -18.23 16.18 -0.62
N ALA A 186 -19.17 16.97 -1.14
CA ALA A 186 -19.92 16.58 -2.33
C ALA A 186 -19.00 16.40 -3.56
N ARG A 187 -17.96 17.24 -3.74
CA ARG A 187 -16.93 17.09 -4.77
C ARG A 187 -16.09 15.82 -4.53
N LEU A 188 -15.70 15.53 -3.29
CA LEU A 188 -14.96 14.30 -2.95
C LEU A 188 -15.78 13.05 -3.26
N MET A 189 -17.07 13.03 -2.90
CA MET A 189 -17.97 11.95 -3.25
C MET A 189 -18.11 11.80 -4.77
N LYS A 190 -18.28 12.90 -5.48
CA LYS A 190 -18.38 12.90 -6.93
C LYS A 190 -17.12 12.35 -7.60
N TYR A 191 -15.94 12.75 -7.09
CA TYR A 191 -14.65 12.24 -7.55
C TYR A 191 -14.52 10.73 -7.32
N TYR A 192 -14.95 10.24 -6.16
CA TYR A 192 -15.01 8.80 -5.89
C TYR A 192 -15.86 8.08 -6.92
N LEU A 193 -17.08 8.54 -7.17
CA LEU A 193 -18.03 7.92 -8.09
C LEU A 193 -17.57 7.93 -9.55
N GLU A 194 -16.83 8.94 -9.98
CA GLU A 194 -16.41 9.10 -11.37
C GLU A 194 -15.04 8.47 -11.65
N TYR A 195 -14.17 8.38 -10.64
CA TYR A 195 -12.80 7.95 -10.85
C TYR A 195 -12.38 6.82 -9.90
N MET A 196 -12.37 7.03 -8.58
CA MET A 196 -11.76 6.09 -7.64
C MET A 196 -12.48 4.74 -7.60
N CYS A 197 -13.80 4.69 -7.68
CA CYS A 197 -14.57 3.44 -7.64
C CYS A 197 -14.19 2.47 -8.77
N THR A 198 -13.68 2.96 -9.90
CA THR A 198 -13.25 2.12 -11.03
C THR A 198 -12.03 1.25 -10.72
N TRP A 199 -11.29 1.56 -9.65
CA TRP A 199 -10.14 0.76 -9.22
C TRP A 199 -10.53 -0.50 -8.46
N PHE A 200 -11.75 -0.53 -7.91
CA PHE A 200 -12.24 -1.61 -7.05
C PHE A 200 -13.05 -2.66 -7.82
N ASP A 201 -14.03 -2.24 -8.62
CA ASP A 201 -15.03 -3.10 -9.27
C ASP A 201 -14.51 -3.81 -10.54
N LEU A 202 -13.22 -4.19 -10.58
CA LEU A 202 -12.58 -4.75 -11.78
C LEU A 202 -13.09 -6.16 -12.12
N CYS A 203 -13.35 -6.98 -11.07
CA CYS A 203 -13.85 -8.33 -11.19
C CYS A 203 -15.16 -8.51 -10.38
N ASP A 204 -16.01 -7.49 -10.40
CA ASP A 204 -17.33 -7.47 -9.78
C ASP A 204 -18.34 -6.92 -10.77
N ALA A 205 -19.10 -7.82 -11.41
CA ALA A 205 -20.12 -7.48 -12.39
C ALA A 205 -21.26 -6.61 -11.80
N SER A 206 -21.52 -6.72 -10.50
CA SER A 206 -22.55 -5.93 -9.79
C SER A 206 -22.07 -4.55 -9.38
N ARG A 207 -20.77 -4.27 -9.48
CA ARG A 207 -20.17 -2.97 -9.19
C ARG A 207 -20.51 -2.43 -7.79
N HIS A 208 -20.33 -3.26 -6.76
CA HIS A 208 -20.71 -2.92 -5.39
C HIS A 208 -20.00 -1.67 -4.86
N PHE A 209 -18.72 -1.44 -5.21
CA PHE A 209 -17.99 -0.26 -4.74
C PHE A 209 -18.43 1.03 -5.45
N ALA A 210 -18.93 0.96 -6.69
CA ALA A 210 -19.51 2.11 -7.37
C ALA A 210 -20.98 2.39 -6.96
N LEU A 211 -21.78 1.35 -6.69
CA LEU A 211 -23.22 1.49 -6.53
C LEU A 211 -23.69 1.36 -5.10
N GLU A 212 -23.17 0.38 -4.34
CA GLU A 212 -23.63 0.06 -3.00
C GLU A 212 -22.87 0.80 -1.91
N VAL A 213 -21.54 0.89 -2.01
CA VAL A 213 -20.70 1.61 -1.04
C VAL A 213 -21.15 3.06 -0.82
N PRO A 214 -21.40 3.88 -1.86
CA PRO A 214 -21.89 5.26 -1.66
C PRO A 214 -23.26 5.33 -0.99
N ARG A 215 -24.15 4.35 -1.23
CA ARG A 215 -25.45 4.26 -0.58
C ARG A 215 -25.32 3.91 0.91
N ARG A 216 -24.48 2.95 1.24
CA ARG A 216 -24.21 2.55 2.63
C ARG A 216 -23.51 3.66 3.42
N ALA A 217 -22.68 4.46 2.76
CA ALA A 217 -22.05 5.62 3.36
C ALA A 217 -23.05 6.68 3.85
N MET A 218 -24.31 6.68 3.36
CA MET A 218 -25.35 7.56 3.89
C MET A 218 -25.64 7.33 5.38
N SER A 219 -25.51 6.10 5.86
CA SER A 219 -25.79 5.70 7.25
C SER A 219 -24.55 5.26 8.03
N CYS A 220 -23.38 5.19 7.37
CA CYS A 220 -22.13 4.78 7.99
C CYS A 220 -21.06 5.90 7.88
N PRO A 221 -20.90 6.74 8.92
CA PRO A 221 -19.92 7.81 8.91
C PRO A 221 -18.48 7.34 8.71
N THR A 222 -18.11 6.14 9.19
CA THR A 222 -16.78 5.57 9.00
C THR A 222 -16.52 5.29 7.53
N LEU A 223 -17.48 4.68 6.82
CA LEU A 223 -17.37 4.41 5.39
C LEU A 223 -17.32 5.72 4.57
N LEU A 224 -18.13 6.72 4.96
CA LEU A 224 -18.13 8.04 4.34
C LEU A 224 -16.77 8.73 4.48
N ASN A 225 -16.20 8.73 5.69
CA ASN A 225 -14.88 9.30 5.94
C ASN A 225 -13.77 8.54 5.18
N ALA A 226 -13.87 7.22 5.01
CA ALA A 226 -12.91 6.45 4.21
C ALA A 226 -12.95 6.86 2.72
N ILE A 227 -14.14 7.09 2.14
CA ILE A 227 -14.30 7.64 0.79
C ILE A 227 -13.63 9.00 0.69
N PHE A 228 -13.86 9.89 1.66
CA PHE A 228 -13.30 11.24 1.65
C PHE A 228 -11.78 11.24 1.86
N ALA A 229 -11.26 10.38 2.74
CA ALA A 229 -9.82 10.23 2.97
C ALA A 229 -9.09 9.83 1.67
N LEU A 230 -9.59 8.78 0.99
CA LEU A 230 -9.00 8.32 -0.27
C LEU A 230 -9.10 9.36 -1.38
N SER A 231 -10.30 9.94 -1.57
CA SER A 231 -10.53 10.93 -2.64
C SER A 231 -9.72 12.20 -2.42
N SER A 232 -9.64 12.71 -1.19
CA SER A 232 -8.86 13.92 -0.88
C SER A 232 -7.36 13.67 -1.03
N ARG A 233 -6.85 12.49 -0.65
CA ARG A 233 -5.44 12.16 -0.84
C ARG A 233 -5.06 12.17 -2.32
N HIS A 234 -5.80 11.45 -3.14
CA HIS A 234 -5.50 11.38 -4.55
C HIS A 234 -5.61 12.77 -5.23
N LEU A 235 -6.62 13.57 -4.88
CA LEU A 235 -6.77 14.94 -5.38
C LEU A 235 -5.65 15.87 -4.92
N SER A 236 -5.15 15.73 -3.67
CA SER A 236 -4.04 16.57 -3.18
C SER A 236 -2.72 16.30 -3.90
N ILE A 237 -2.50 15.07 -4.38
CA ILE A 237 -1.33 14.75 -5.20
C ILE A 237 -1.50 15.30 -6.64
N MET A 238 -2.72 15.26 -7.18
CA MET A 238 -3.02 15.76 -8.53
C MET A 238 -3.01 17.30 -8.61
N HIS A 239 -3.40 17.99 -7.55
CA HIS A 239 -3.65 19.44 -7.54
C HIS A 239 -3.05 20.07 -6.30
N GLU A 240 -1.98 20.82 -6.46
CA GLU A 240 -1.27 21.53 -5.38
C GLU A 240 -2.17 22.49 -4.56
N GLN A 241 -3.33 22.88 -5.10
CA GLN A 241 -4.28 23.78 -4.42
C GLN A 241 -5.26 23.03 -3.50
N PHE A 242 -5.22 21.69 -3.48
CA PHE A 242 -6.10 20.90 -2.63
C PHE A 242 -5.47 20.75 -1.24
N ASP A 243 -6.29 20.85 -0.19
CA ASP A 243 -5.83 20.73 1.20
C ASP A 243 -5.21 19.33 1.44
N GLU A 244 -3.90 19.29 1.59
CA GLU A 244 -3.13 18.05 1.83
C GLU A 244 -3.48 17.38 3.17
N TYR A 245 -3.96 18.17 4.16
CA TYR A 245 -4.33 17.66 5.49
C TYR A 245 -5.77 17.12 5.55
N ALA A 246 -6.58 17.35 4.52
CA ALA A 246 -7.97 16.88 4.49
C ALA A 246 -8.03 15.36 4.61
N SER A 247 -7.18 14.64 3.87
CA SER A 247 -7.08 13.18 3.92
C SER A 247 -6.77 12.69 5.33
N THR A 248 -5.78 13.28 5.98
CA THR A 248 -5.36 12.90 7.34
C THR A 248 -6.50 13.08 8.34
N ARG A 249 -7.28 14.16 8.26
CA ARG A 249 -8.43 14.40 9.15
C ARG A 249 -9.51 13.33 8.97
N TYR A 250 -9.90 13.02 7.74
CA TYR A 250 -10.88 11.96 7.46
C TYR A 250 -10.37 10.58 7.88
N HIS A 251 -9.09 10.29 7.64
CA HIS A 251 -8.45 9.04 8.06
C HIS A 251 -8.47 8.89 9.60
N GLN A 252 -8.13 9.93 10.35
CA GLN A 252 -8.17 9.91 11.82
C GLN A 252 -9.59 9.64 12.35
N ASN A 253 -10.62 10.21 11.71
CA ASN A 253 -12.02 9.93 12.06
C ASN A 253 -12.37 8.43 11.87
N CYS A 254 -11.82 7.79 10.83
CA CYS A 254 -11.97 6.34 10.63
C CYS A 254 -11.24 5.55 11.72
N LEU A 255 -9.97 5.88 12.00
CA LEU A 255 -9.16 5.17 12.98
C LEU A 255 -9.77 5.20 14.39
N HIS A 256 -10.31 6.34 14.80
CA HIS A 256 -10.99 6.46 16.10
C HIS A 256 -12.16 5.47 16.25
N LYS A 257 -12.89 5.21 15.17
CA LYS A 257 -13.99 4.23 15.18
C LYS A 257 -13.47 2.80 15.05
N LEU A 258 -12.54 2.54 14.14
CA LEU A 258 -11.99 1.20 13.89
C LEU A 258 -11.20 0.66 15.09
N SER A 259 -10.48 1.51 15.82
CA SER A 259 -9.74 1.10 17.03
C SER A 259 -10.64 0.60 18.16
N SER A 260 -11.88 1.08 18.24
CA SER A 260 -12.86 0.64 19.24
C SER A 260 -13.44 -0.75 18.96
N ILE A 261 -13.25 -1.29 17.75
CA ILE A 261 -13.89 -2.52 17.25
C ILE A 261 -13.07 -3.76 17.61
N SER A 262 -11.78 -3.64 17.90
CA SER A 262 -10.89 -4.78 18.15
C SER A 262 -11.37 -5.74 19.26
N ASN A 263 -12.34 -5.32 20.08
CA ASN A 263 -12.93 -6.13 21.16
C ASN A 263 -14.39 -6.56 20.90
N ASP A 264 -14.97 -6.21 19.75
CA ASP A 264 -16.36 -6.51 19.41
C ASP A 264 -16.46 -7.47 18.23
N SER A 265 -16.74 -8.74 18.52
CA SER A 265 -16.92 -9.77 17.48
C SER A 265 -18.10 -9.49 16.53
N SER A 266 -19.10 -8.72 16.96
CA SER A 266 -20.22 -8.34 16.09
C SER A 266 -19.79 -7.36 14.99
N ALA A 267 -18.81 -6.50 15.29
CA ALA A 267 -18.25 -5.54 14.34
C ALA A 267 -17.47 -6.21 13.21
N LEU A 268 -16.86 -7.38 13.44
CA LEU A 268 -16.16 -8.15 12.41
C LEU A 268 -17.11 -8.67 11.29
N ASN A 269 -18.41 -8.76 11.58
CA ASN A 269 -19.42 -9.11 10.59
C ASN A 269 -20.01 -7.90 9.86
N ASN A 270 -19.51 -6.69 10.14
CA ASN A 270 -20.03 -5.47 9.52
C ASN A 270 -19.32 -5.22 8.17
N ASP A 271 -20.09 -5.33 7.08
CA ASP A 271 -19.59 -5.16 5.71
C ASP A 271 -19.16 -3.71 5.39
N ASP A 272 -19.76 -2.72 6.05
CA ASP A 272 -19.42 -1.30 5.85
C ASP A 272 -18.04 -0.97 6.41
N LEU A 273 -17.70 -1.59 7.56
CA LEU A 273 -16.38 -1.44 8.16
C LEU A 273 -15.30 -2.17 7.36
N LEU A 274 -15.64 -3.35 6.82
CA LEU A 274 -14.75 -4.06 5.89
C LEU A 274 -14.49 -3.22 4.64
N ALA A 275 -15.54 -2.66 4.03
CA ALA A 275 -15.39 -1.79 2.87
C ALA A 275 -14.56 -0.54 3.18
N ALA A 276 -14.78 0.10 4.34
CA ALA A 276 -13.97 1.23 4.78
C ALA A 276 -12.49 0.84 4.92
N THR A 277 -12.18 -0.33 5.49
CA THR A 277 -10.81 -0.82 5.64
C THR A 277 -10.14 -1.06 4.29
N ILE A 278 -10.86 -1.57 3.28
CA ILE A 278 -10.37 -1.73 1.92
C ILE A 278 -10.02 -0.38 1.27
N LEU A 279 -10.89 0.62 1.43
CA LEU A 279 -10.61 1.97 0.91
C LEU A 279 -9.39 2.60 1.59
N LEU A 280 -9.26 2.43 2.91
CA LEU A 280 -8.12 2.91 3.67
C LEU A 280 -6.83 2.16 3.34
N ARG A 281 -6.91 0.88 2.97
CA ARG A 281 -5.75 0.14 2.46
C ARG A 281 -5.24 0.75 1.16
N THR A 282 -6.13 1.10 0.22
CA THR A 282 -5.71 1.79 -1.01
C THR A 282 -5.10 3.16 -0.71
N LEU A 283 -5.59 3.86 0.33
CA LEU A 283 -4.96 5.09 0.82
C LEU A 283 -3.51 4.84 1.29
N GLU A 284 -3.26 3.78 2.07
CA GLU A 284 -1.89 3.39 2.48
C GLU A 284 -1.01 3.09 1.26
N GLU A 285 -1.54 2.37 0.26
CA GLU A 285 -0.80 2.03 -0.97
C GLU A 285 -0.39 3.25 -1.80
N LEU A 286 -1.13 4.35 -1.71
CA LEU A 286 -0.74 5.63 -2.34
C LEU A 286 0.41 6.34 -1.61
N ASP A 287 0.62 6.04 -0.32
CA ASP A 287 1.62 6.70 0.52
C ASP A 287 2.92 5.88 0.66
N VAL A 288 2.89 4.59 0.35
CA VAL A 288 4.01 3.67 0.53
C VAL A 288 4.65 3.32 -0.82
N PRO A 289 5.98 3.44 -0.96
CA PRO A 289 6.68 3.00 -2.17
C PRO A 289 6.44 1.53 -2.48
N LEU A 290 6.32 1.17 -3.76
CA LEU A 290 6.06 -0.19 -4.24
C LEU A 290 7.04 -1.24 -3.68
N LEU A 291 8.28 -0.85 -3.40
CA LEU A 291 9.32 -1.65 -2.74
C LEU A 291 9.79 -0.94 -1.46
N GLY A 292 8.89 -0.68 -0.53
CA GLY A 292 9.17 0.03 0.71
C GLY A 292 8.78 -0.76 1.96
N THR A 293 9.06 -0.18 3.13
CA THR A 293 8.55 -0.68 4.42
C THR A 293 7.09 -0.26 4.57
N ASP A 294 6.17 -1.16 4.31
CA ASP A 294 4.76 -0.97 4.59
C ASP A 294 4.45 -1.40 6.03
N HIS A 295 3.70 -0.59 6.76
CA HIS A 295 3.22 -0.95 8.10
C HIS A 295 2.05 -1.94 8.07
N GLU A 296 1.51 -2.23 6.87
CA GLU A 296 0.38 -3.17 6.65
C GLU A 296 -0.82 -2.94 7.61
N GLY A 297 -1.01 -1.72 8.12
CA GLY A 297 -1.98 -1.46 9.19
C GLY A 297 -3.41 -1.80 8.80
N HIS A 298 -3.89 -1.28 7.66
CA HIS A 298 -5.23 -1.59 7.16
C HIS A 298 -5.28 -2.96 6.47
N LEU A 299 -4.18 -3.46 5.92
CA LEU A 299 -4.13 -4.81 5.38
C LEU A 299 -4.31 -5.86 6.48
N LEU A 300 -3.69 -5.67 7.66
CA LEU A 300 -3.94 -6.50 8.84
C LEU A 300 -5.42 -6.45 9.26
N GLY A 301 -6.05 -5.27 9.18
CA GLY A 301 -7.50 -5.11 9.40
C GLY A 301 -8.32 -5.96 8.44
N ILE A 302 -8.02 -5.92 7.13
CA ILE A 302 -8.68 -6.75 6.11
C ILE A 302 -8.53 -8.23 6.45
N GLN A 303 -7.32 -8.69 6.80
CA GLN A 303 -7.05 -10.08 7.17
C GLN A 303 -7.92 -10.51 8.37
N VAL A 304 -8.06 -9.65 9.39
CA VAL A 304 -8.91 -9.93 10.57
C VAL A 304 -10.38 -10.07 10.15
N PHE A 305 -10.92 -9.15 9.35
CA PHE A 305 -12.31 -9.23 8.86
C PHE A 305 -12.58 -10.46 7.98
N MET A 306 -11.62 -10.81 7.10
CA MET A 306 -11.75 -11.94 6.18
C MET A 306 -11.63 -13.29 6.90
N ASN A 307 -10.67 -13.41 7.82
CA ASN A 307 -10.40 -14.65 8.53
C ASN A 307 -11.40 -14.90 9.69
N ALA A 308 -12.07 -13.87 10.19
CA ALA A 308 -13.10 -14.00 11.22
C ALA A 308 -14.41 -14.61 10.68
N GLN A 309 -14.61 -14.62 9.35
CA GLN A 309 -15.81 -15.21 8.76
C GLN A 309 -15.74 -16.74 8.86
N ASP A 310 -16.74 -17.35 9.50
CA ASP A 310 -16.90 -18.80 9.46
C ASP A 310 -17.03 -19.26 8.01
N SER A 311 -16.23 -20.25 7.62
CA SER A 311 -16.21 -20.81 6.27
C SER A 311 -17.58 -21.40 5.84
N THR A 312 -18.44 -21.68 6.82
CA THR A 312 -19.81 -22.21 6.61
C THR A 312 -20.87 -21.13 6.52
N ALA A 313 -20.59 -19.89 6.96
CA ALA A 313 -21.54 -18.79 6.91
C ALA A 313 -21.75 -18.31 5.46
N VAL A 314 -23.01 -18.00 5.10
CA VAL A 314 -23.33 -17.42 3.80
C VAL A 314 -22.86 -15.96 3.78
N ALA A 315 -21.83 -15.67 3.00
CA ALA A 315 -21.35 -14.31 2.82
C ALA A 315 -22.35 -13.48 2.02
N THR A 316 -22.56 -12.20 2.41
CA THR A 316 -23.31 -11.24 1.60
C THR A 316 -22.57 -10.96 0.28
N GLU A 317 -23.30 -10.51 -0.73
CA GLU A 317 -22.66 -10.15 -2.02
C GLU A 317 -21.65 -9.00 -1.86
N MET A 318 -21.96 -8.02 -0.99
CA MET A 318 -21.03 -6.94 -0.64
C MET A 318 -19.74 -7.48 0.00
N ARG A 319 -19.84 -8.47 0.90
CA ARG A 319 -18.67 -9.10 1.53
C ARG A 319 -17.85 -9.89 0.52
N LYS A 320 -18.48 -10.59 -0.42
CA LYS A 320 -17.78 -11.29 -1.52
C LYS A 320 -17.02 -10.29 -2.41
N ALA A 321 -17.66 -9.18 -2.80
CA ALA A 321 -17.02 -8.13 -3.56
C ALA A 321 -15.81 -7.56 -2.82
N ALA A 322 -15.97 -7.23 -1.54
CA ALA A 322 -14.89 -6.77 -0.68
C ALA A 322 -13.74 -7.81 -0.55
N TYR A 323 -14.08 -9.10 -0.42
CA TYR A 323 -13.09 -10.18 -0.39
C TYR A 323 -12.21 -10.20 -1.65
N TRP A 324 -12.80 -10.11 -2.83
CA TRP A 324 -12.05 -10.15 -4.08
C TRP A 324 -11.10 -8.96 -4.25
N ILE A 325 -11.48 -7.78 -3.74
CA ILE A 325 -10.59 -6.62 -3.71
C ILE A 325 -9.47 -6.84 -2.70
N GLY A 326 -9.81 -7.24 -1.46
CA GLY A 326 -8.83 -7.51 -0.40
C GLY A 326 -7.84 -8.61 -0.80
N LEU A 327 -8.28 -9.64 -1.52
CA LEU A 327 -7.39 -10.68 -2.05
C LEU A 327 -6.39 -10.11 -3.06
N ARG A 328 -6.82 -9.21 -3.97
CA ARG A 328 -5.88 -8.56 -4.91
C ARG A 328 -4.86 -7.67 -4.19
N GLN A 329 -5.30 -6.93 -3.16
CA GLN A 329 -4.39 -6.13 -2.30
C GLN A 329 -3.39 -7.02 -1.57
N GLU A 330 -3.85 -8.15 -1.01
CA GLU A 330 -2.99 -9.14 -0.36
C GLU A 330 -1.99 -9.78 -1.35
N VAL A 331 -2.45 -10.18 -2.55
CA VAL A 331 -1.59 -10.72 -3.62
C VAL A 331 -0.49 -9.73 -3.98
N THR A 332 -0.84 -8.46 -4.18
CA THR A 332 0.13 -7.40 -4.48
C THR A 332 1.18 -7.27 -3.38
N MET A 333 0.75 -7.23 -2.13
CA MET A 333 1.64 -7.06 -0.98
C MET A 333 2.49 -8.30 -0.72
N ALA A 334 1.90 -9.49 -0.77
CA ALA A 334 2.61 -10.76 -0.58
C ALA A 334 3.68 -10.97 -1.67
N PHE A 335 3.35 -10.62 -2.92
CA PHE A 335 4.29 -10.66 -4.03
C PHE A 335 5.45 -9.67 -3.84
N ALA A 336 5.15 -8.41 -3.54
CA ALA A 336 6.16 -7.36 -3.34
C ALA A 336 7.08 -7.64 -2.14
N SER A 337 6.52 -8.16 -1.05
CA SER A 337 7.25 -8.47 0.19
C SER A 337 7.83 -9.88 0.22
N GLN A 338 7.61 -10.69 -0.82
CA GLN A 338 8.06 -12.09 -0.92
C GLN A 338 7.68 -12.91 0.33
N ARG A 339 6.41 -12.89 0.69
CA ARG A 339 5.85 -13.59 1.86
C ARG A 339 4.61 -14.40 1.50
N SER A 340 4.24 -15.32 2.39
CA SER A 340 3.01 -16.11 2.28
C SER A 340 1.74 -15.24 2.30
N ILE A 341 0.65 -15.81 1.78
CA ILE A 341 -0.69 -15.22 1.80
C ILE A 341 -1.28 -15.31 3.22
N LYS A 342 -1.81 -14.22 3.73
CA LYS A 342 -2.39 -14.15 5.08
C LYS A 342 -3.93 -14.21 5.11
N ILE A 343 -4.59 -14.13 3.93
CA ILE A 343 -6.05 -14.25 3.80
C ILE A 343 -6.40 -15.71 3.49
N SER A 344 -7.46 -16.23 4.15
CA SER A 344 -7.95 -17.59 3.89
C SER A 344 -8.48 -17.74 2.46
N LEU A 345 -8.01 -18.78 1.77
CA LEU A 345 -8.47 -19.19 0.43
C LEU A 345 -9.51 -20.32 0.49
N SER A 346 -10.06 -20.66 1.68
CA SER A 346 -10.95 -21.81 1.90
C SER A 346 -12.43 -21.45 2.01
N HIS A 347 -12.83 -20.21 1.65
CA HIS A 347 -14.23 -19.80 1.69
C HIS A 347 -15.09 -20.57 0.68
N SER A 348 -16.33 -20.92 1.06
CA SER A 348 -17.27 -21.73 0.27
C SER A 348 -17.63 -21.15 -1.10
N PHE A 349 -17.51 -19.83 -1.28
CA PHE A 349 -17.77 -19.17 -2.56
C PHE A 349 -16.56 -19.16 -3.51
N ILE A 350 -15.39 -19.60 -3.07
CA ILE A 350 -14.19 -19.72 -3.92
C ILE A 350 -14.31 -21.02 -4.73
N ASN A 351 -14.40 -20.85 -6.05
CA ASN A 351 -14.52 -21.95 -6.98
C ASN A 351 -13.36 -21.94 -7.99
N GLN A 352 -12.48 -22.92 -7.91
CA GLN A 352 -11.33 -23.10 -8.81
C GLN A 352 -11.60 -24.10 -9.96
N SER A 353 -12.85 -24.56 -10.13
CA SER A 353 -13.18 -25.47 -11.24
C SER A 353 -13.19 -24.74 -12.58
N PHE A 354 -13.01 -25.49 -13.67
CA PHE A 354 -13.11 -24.94 -15.04
C PHE A 354 -14.55 -25.02 -15.62
N SER A 355 -15.55 -25.06 -14.75
CA SER A 355 -16.96 -24.97 -15.16
C SER A 355 -17.29 -23.60 -15.80
N ALA A 356 -18.33 -23.56 -16.63
CA ALA A 356 -18.82 -22.31 -17.23
C ALA A 356 -19.09 -21.23 -16.17
N GLY A 357 -18.76 -19.99 -16.49
CA GLY A 357 -18.93 -18.84 -15.61
C GLY A 357 -18.69 -17.54 -16.37
N SER A 358 -19.06 -16.41 -15.77
CA SER A 358 -18.80 -15.06 -16.29
C SER A 358 -17.30 -14.71 -16.24
N ASP A 359 -16.93 -13.64 -16.91
CA ASP A 359 -15.53 -13.20 -17.01
C ASP A 359 -14.91 -12.86 -15.64
N ASP A 360 -15.69 -12.27 -14.72
CA ASP A 360 -15.28 -12.01 -13.35
C ASP A 360 -14.99 -13.30 -12.57
N VAL A 361 -15.79 -14.35 -12.74
CA VAL A 361 -15.54 -15.66 -12.13
C VAL A 361 -14.25 -16.27 -12.66
N TRP A 362 -14.01 -16.21 -13.98
CA TRP A 362 -12.77 -16.72 -14.57
C TRP A 362 -11.54 -15.91 -14.17
N ALA A 363 -11.68 -14.59 -14.04
CA ALA A 363 -10.63 -13.72 -13.52
C ALA A 363 -10.32 -14.05 -12.04
N ASN A 364 -11.34 -14.21 -11.21
CA ASN A 364 -11.16 -14.54 -9.79
C ASN A 364 -10.50 -15.91 -9.59
N ARG A 365 -10.77 -16.91 -10.44
CA ARG A 365 -10.09 -18.22 -10.42
C ARG A 365 -8.58 -18.11 -10.60
N ILE A 366 -8.14 -17.32 -11.58
CA ILE A 366 -6.69 -17.17 -11.83
C ILE A 366 -6.02 -16.26 -10.79
N ILE A 367 -6.75 -15.33 -10.16
CA ILE A 367 -6.26 -14.55 -9.02
C ILE A 367 -6.03 -15.46 -7.81
N VAL A 368 -6.95 -16.38 -7.51
CA VAL A 368 -6.74 -17.39 -6.45
C VAL A 368 -5.58 -18.30 -6.80
N HIS A 369 -5.43 -18.70 -8.07
CA HIS A 369 -4.25 -19.47 -8.50
C HIS A 369 -2.96 -18.68 -8.27
N CYS A 370 -2.93 -17.38 -8.59
CA CYS A 370 -1.77 -16.51 -8.29
C CYS A 370 -1.45 -16.51 -6.80
N ALA A 371 -2.46 -16.44 -5.92
CA ALA A 371 -2.28 -16.54 -4.48
C ALA A 371 -1.70 -17.91 -4.05
N ASN A 372 -2.16 -19.02 -4.64
CA ASN A 372 -1.61 -20.35 -4.38
C ASN A 372 -0.14 -20.46 -4.85
N VAL A 373 0.21 -19.84 -5.97
CA VAL A 373 1.61 -19.81 -6.47
C VAL A 373 2.49 -18.97 -5.55
N ILE A 374 1.99 -17.86 -5.01
CA ILE A 374 2.70 -17.05 -4.01
C ILE A 374 2.94 -17.87 -2.74
N GLU A 375 1.93 -18.61 -2.27
CA GLU A 375 2.07 -19.50 -1.11
C GLU A 375 3.13 -20.60 -1.35
N PHE A 376 3.14 -21.23 -2.53
CA PHE A 376 4.17 -22.16 -2.94
C PHE A 376 5.57 -21.52 -2.98
N SER A 377 5.67 -20.28 -3.49
CA SER A 377 6.97 -19.61 -3.70
C SER A 377 7.58 -19.08 -2.41
N PHE A 378 6.76 -18.58 -1.47
CA PHE A 378 7.18 -17.80 -0.31
C PHE A 378 6.66 -18.35 1.03
N GLY A 379 5.81 -19.37 1.03
CA GLY A 379 5.31 -20.03 2.24
C GLY A 379 6.37 -20.90 2.90
N ASP A 380 6.07 -21.35 4.11
CA ASP A 380 6.98 -22.21 4.92
C ASP A 380 7.01 -23.68 4.45
N GLY A 381 6.24 -24.03 3.41
CA GLY A 381 6.15 -25.39 2.86
C GLY A 381 7.37 -25.78 2.03
N ASP A 382 7.61 -27.10 1.91
CA ASP A 382 8.61 -27.61 0.99
C ASP A 382 8.16 -27.39 -0.47
N GLN A 383 9.00 -26.75 -1.28
CA GLN A 383 8.75 -26.55 -2.72
C GLN A 383 8.97 -27.86 -3.49
N THR A 384 7.98 -28.76 -3.43
CA THR A 384 8.08 -30.07 -4.07
C THR A 384 7.81 -30.00 -5.57
N ALA A 385 8.49 -30.91 -6.34
CA ALA A 385 8.22 -31.03 -7.78
C ALA A 385 6.77 -31.45 -8.08
N SER A 386 6.12 -32.19 -7.19
CA SER A 386 4.72 -32.63 -7.33
C SER A 386 3.75 -31.44 -7.19
N GLU A 387 3.96 -30.60 -6.20
CA GLU A 387 3.14 -29.40 -5.96
C GLU A 387 3.32 -28.37 -7.09
N TYR A 388 4.58 -28.15 -7.48
CA TYR A 388 4.91 -27.35 -8.66
C TYR A 388 4.15 -27.83 -9.91
N GLN A 389 4.16 -29.15 -10.17
CA GLN A 389 3.46 -29.70 -11.34
C GLN A 389 1.94 -29.50 -11.23
N THR A 390 1.38 -29.64 -10.04
CA THR A 390 -0.06 -29.38 -9.82
C THR A 390 -0.43 -27.93 -10.15
N LEU A 391 0.40 -26.96 -9.75
CA LEU A 391 0.19 -25.54 -10.07
C LEU A 391 0.34 -25.29 -11.57
N ARG A 392 1.34 -25.89 -12.21
CA ARG A 392 1.53 -25.81 -13.66
C ARG A 392 0.34 -26.40 -14.43
N ASP A 393 -0.14 -27.57 -14.01
CA ASP A 393 -1.30 -28.23 -14.64
C ASP A 393 -2.57 -27.39 -14.51
N TYR A 394 -2.74 -26.67 -13.39
CA TYR A 394 -3.85 -25.74 -13.20
C TYR A 394 -3.74 -24.54 -14.16
N ASP A 395 -2.57 -23.90 -14.24
CA ASP A 395 -2.34 -22.76 -15.15
C ASP A 395 -2.63 -23.16 -16.61
N ASP A 396 -2.07 -24.28 -17.05
CA ASP A 396 -2.31 -24.83 -18.38
C ASP A 396 -3.78 -25.19 -18.60
N GLY A 397 -4.45 -25.74 -17.59
CA GLY A 397 -5.89 -26.04 -17.61
C GLY A 397 -6.74 -24.80 -17.77
N TRP A 398 -6.42 -23.73 -17.02
CA TRP A 398 -7.10 -22.44 -17.12
C TRP A 398 -6.92 -21.83 -18.51
N LEU A 399 -5.70 -21.81 -19.05
CA LEU A 399 -5.40 -21.29 -20.39
C LEU A 399 -6.18 -22.01 -21.50
N ARG A 400 -6.35 -23.34 -21.39
CA ARG A 400 -7.10 -24.14 -22.36
C ARG A 400 -8.62 -23.99 -22.24
N SER A 401 -9.12 -23.76 -21.01
CA SER A 401 -10.56 -23.81 -20.71
C SER A 401 -11.22 -22.44 -20.63
N ARG A 402 -10.43 -21.35 -20.55
CA ARG A 402 -10.95 -19.97 -20.46
C ARG A 402 -11.89 -19.63 -21.62
N PRO A 403 -12.92 -18.80 -21.38
CA PRO A 403 -13.86 -18.36 -22.41
C PRO A 403 -13.17 -17.59 -23.54
N SER A 404 -13.82 -17.54 -24.72
CA SER A 404 -13.33 -16.77 -25.86
C SER A 404 -13.21 -15.26 -25.57
N SER A 405 -13.94 -14.73 -24.59
CA SER A 405 -13.77 -13.35 -24.09
C SER A 405 -12.36 -13.04 -23.57
N PHE A 406 -11.60 -14.07 -23.16
CA PHE A 406 -10.19 -13.95 -22.74
C PHE A 406 -9.21 -13.99 -23.91
N LEU A 407 -9.69 -14.09 -25.15
CA LEU A 407 -8.86 -13.83 -26.32
C LEU A 407 -8.75 -12.33 -26.57
N PRO A 408 -7.58 -11.80 -26.95
CA PRO A 408 -7.46 -10.39 -27.26
C PRO A 408 -8.31 -10.02 -28.47
N ILE A 409 -8.99 -8.88 -28.42
CA ILE A 409 -9.73 -8.32 -29.56
C ILE A 409 -8.79 -7.72 -30.60
N ALA A 410 -7.57 -7.35 -30.17
CA ALA A 410 -6.50 -6.92 -31.07
C ALA A 410 -5.14 -7.35 -30.48
N TYR A 411 -4.27 -7.82 -31.35
CA TYR A 411 -2.90 -8.19 -31.03
C TYR A 411 -1.94 -7.70 -32.11
N ALA A 412 -0.90 -6.98 -31.71
CA ALA A 412 0.23 -6.68 -32.56
C ALA A 412 1.52 -7.06 -31.83
N PRO A 413 2.45 -7.78 -32.46
CA PRO A 413 3.72 -8.14 -31.82
C PRO A 413 4.56 -6.91 -31.52
N ALA A 414 5.55 -7.05 -30.64
CA ALA A 414 6.55 -6.04 -30.44
C ALA A 414 7.30 -5.75 -31.76
N ASP A 415 7.53 -4.46 -32.04
CA ASP A 415 8.29 -4.00 -33.21
C ASP A 415 9.25 -2.89 -32.79
N ALA A 416 10.50 -3.25 -32.57
CA ALA A 416 11.54 -2.32 -32.16
C ALA A 416 11.77 -1.20 -33.20
N ASN A 417 11.48 -1.43 -34.49
CA ASN A 417 11.65 -0.43 -35.55
C ASN A 417 10.61 0.70 -35.44
N SER A 418 9.43 0.38 -34.90
CA SER A 418 8.36 1.36 -34.65
C SER A 418 8.36 1.89 -33.20
N GLY A 419 9.36 1.53 -32.41
CA GLY A 419 9.48 1.95 -31.01
C GLY A 419 8.57 1.18 -30.03
N HIS A 420 7.94 0.10 -30.48
CA HIS A 420 7.09 -0.76 -29.64
C HIS A 420 7.89 -1.95 -29.09
N VAL A 421 8.48 -1.77 -27.93
CA VAL A 421 9.28 -2.82 -27.25
C VAL A 421 8.40 -3.92 -26.67
N SER A 422 7.17 -3.58 -26.28
CA SER A 422 6.16 -4.53 -25.80
C SER A 422 5.07 -4.77 -26.83
N PRO A 423 4.43 -5.95 -26.88
CA PRO A 423 3.32 -6.20 -27.77
C PRO A 423 2.12 -5.32 -27.43
N GLN A 424 1.27 -5.00 -28.39
CA GLN A 424 0.00 -4.33 -28.13
C GLN A 424 -1.09 -5.40 -27.99
N ILE A 425 -1.74 -5.46 -26.83
CA ILE A 425 -2.71 -6.50 -26.50
C ILE A 425 -3.96 -5.84 -25.90
N VAL A 426 -5.05 -5.82 -26.65
CA VAL A 426 -6.31 -5.18 -26.24
C VAL A 426 -7.33 -6.24 -25.88
N TYR A 427 -7.93 -6.13 -24.68
CA TYR A 427 -8.98 -7.03 -24.19
C TYR A 427 -10.34 -6.32 -24.09
N MET A 428 -11.40 -7.13 -23.93
CA MET A 428 -12.78 -6.67 -24.00
C MET A 428 -13.23 -5.89 -22.76
N ASN A 429 -12.78 -6.28 -21.56
CA ASN A 429 -13.23 -5.69 -20.30
C ASN A 429 -12.18 -5.78 -19.19
N HIS A 430 -12.46 -5.10 -18.07
CA HIS A 430 -11.53 -5.00 -16.95
C HIS A 430 -11.23 -6.35 -16.27
N ALA A 431 -12.23 -7.23 -16.15
CA ALA A 431 -12.05 -8.53 -15.48
C ALA A 431 -11.04 -9.39 -16.27
N VAL A 432 -11.17 -9.42 -17.60
CA VAL A 432 -10.24 -10.14 -18.46
C VAL A 432 -8.83 -9.58 -18.34
N VAL A 433 -8.67 -8.24 -18.39
CA VAL A 433 -7.35 -7.58 -18.25
C VAL A 433 -6.69 -7.98 -16.94
N ILE A 434 -7.41 -7.85 -15.83
CA ILE A 434 -6.88 -8.12 -14.48
C ILE A 434 -6.63 -9.61 -14.27
N GLY A 435 -7.52 -10.48 -14.76
CA GLY A 435 -7.33 -11.92 -14.69
C GLY A 435 -6.07 -12.37 -15.43
N VAL A 436 -5.89 -11.93 -16.68
CA VAL A 436 -4.69 -12.27 -17.47
C VAL A 436 -3.42 -11.71 -16.83
N ALA A 437 -3.46 -10.47 -16.33
CA ALA A 437 -2.31 -9.86 -15.67
C ALA A 437 -1.85 -10.64 -14.43
N HIS A 438 -2.78 -11.11 -13.58
CA HIS A 438 -2.46 -11.96 -12.42
C HIS A 438 -1.98 -13.35 -12.84
N GLY A 439 -2.51 -13.92 -13.95
CA GLY A 439 -2.02 -15.16 -14.53
C GLY A 439 -0.55 -15.03 -15.00
N ILE A 440 -0.18 -13.89 -15.56
CA ILE A 440 1.21 -13.60 -15.94
C ILE A 440 2.11 -13.51 -14.71
N LEU A 441 1.68 -12.83 -13.63
CA LEU A 441 2.45 -12.81 -12.37
C LEU A 441 2.65 -14.21 -11.81
N ALA A 442 1.61 -15.04 -11.80
CA ALA A 442 1.70 -16.44 -11.35
C ALA A 442 2.72 -17.23 -12.18
N ARG A 443 2.66 -17.15 -13.51
CA ARG A 443 3.61 -17.83 -14.40
C ARG A 443 5.04 -17.34 -14.21
N SER A 444 5.23 -16.02 -14.04
CA SER A 444 6.55 -15.45 -13.76
C SER A 444 7.17 -16.04 -12.47
N LEU A 445 6.36 -16.20 -11.40
CA LEU A 445 6.83 -16.87 -10.17
C LEU A 445 7.12 -18.36 -10.40
N LEU A 446 6.24 -19.09 -11.07
CA LEU A 446 6.46 -20.51 -11.39
C LEU A 446 7.74 -20.70 -12.21
N LEU A 447 8.06 -19.79 -13.12
CA LEU A 447 9.31 -19.81 -13.87
C LEU A 447 10.52 -19.55 -12.96
N CYS A 448 10.41 -18.63 -12.00
CA CYS A 448 11.50 -18.31 -11.08
C CYS A 448 11.75 -19.40 -10.02
N TYR A 449 10.69 -20.08 -9.56
CA TYR A 449 10.73 -21.06 -8.47
C TYR A 449 10.57 -22.51 -8.94
N ASP A 450 11.00 -22.84 -10.18
CA ASP A 450 10.94 -24.18 -10.73
C ASP A 450 11.94 -25.14 -10.05
N PRO A 451 11.49 -26.08 -9.20
CA PRO A 451 12.38 -27.02 -8.50
C PRO A 451 12.94 -28.12 -9.43
N THR A 452 12.42 -28.24 -10.66
CA THR A 452 12.79 -29.30 -11.61
C THR A 452 13.98 -28.92 -12.46
N LEU A 453 14.48 -27.69 -12.38
CA LEU A 453 15.62 -27.23 -13.17
C LEU A 453 16.89 -28.05 -12.87
N PRO A 454 17.66 -28.41 -13.91
CA PRO A 454 18.94 -29.10 -13.72
C PRO A 454 19.88 -28.28 -12.85
N LYS A 455 20.40 -28.86 -11.78
CA LYS A 455 21.32 -28.16 -10.84
C LYS A 455 22.77 -28.19 -11.29
N LEU A 456 23.15 -29.06 -12.21
CA LEU A 456 24.54 -29.27 -12.64
C LEU A 456 24.64 -29.49 -14.17
N GLY A 457 25.85 -29.27 -14.69
CA GLY A 457 26.22 -29.53 -16.07
C GLY A 457 25.75 -28.51 -17.12
N PRO A 458 26.06 -28.73 -18.42
CA PRO A 458 25.70 -27.77 -19.49
C PRO A 458 24.20 -27.59 -19.65
N ALA A 459 23.38 -28.60 -19.35
CA ALA A 459 21.91 -28.53 -19.40
C ALA A 459 21.35 -27.45 -18.45
N ARG A 460 22.03 -27.20 -17.33
CA ARG A 460 21.66 -26.14 -16.40
C ARG A 460 21.68 -24.75 -17.05
N MET A 461 22.79 -24.42 -17.74
CA MET A 461 22.94 -23.11 -18.37
C MET A 461 21.88 -22.86 -19.43
N ILE A 462 21.62 -23.88 -20.27
CA ILE A 462 20.60 -23.80 -21.33
C ILE A 462 19.20 -23.62 -20.71
N ALA A 463 18.88 -24.42 -19.69
CA ALA A 463 17.59 -24.31 -19.00
C ALA A 463 17.42 -22.95 -18.31
N GLN A 464 18.46 -22.44 -17.67
CA GLN A 464 18.44 -21.14 -17.03
C GLN A 464 18.25 -19.99 -18.03
N GLN A 465 19.00 -20.00 -19.14
CA GLN A 465 18.84 -18.98 -20.18
C GLN A 465 17.43 -18.98 -20.77
N ARG A 466 16.89 -20.16 -21.06
CA ARG A 466 15.52 -20.29 -21.56
C ARG A 466 14.50 -19.73 -20.55
N ARG A 467 14.68 -19.99 -19.25
CA ARG A 467 13.81 -19.44 -18.20
C ARG A 467 13.88 -17.92 -18.12
N GLU A 468 15.07 -17.35 -18.23
CA GLU A 468 15.23 -15.90 -18.29
C GLU A 468 14.47 -15.28 -19.47
N GLU A 469 14.57 -15.89 -20.65
CA GLU A 469 13.84 -15.46 -21.85
C GLU A 469 12.32 -15.57 -21.64
N GLU A 470 11.83 -16.68 -21.07
CA GLU A 470 10.41 -16.91 -20.78
C GLU A 470 9.87 -15.87 -19.77
N VAL A 471 10.60 -15.55 -18.69
CA VAL A 471 10.22 -14.50 -17.72
C VAL A 471 10.18 -13.13 -18.38
N GLN A 472 11.18 -12.80 -19.21
CA GLN A 472 11.18 -11.53 -19.92
C GLN A 472 9.97 -11.41 -20.87
N ASP A 473 9.57 -12.51 -21.54
CA ASP A 473 8.39 -12.53 -22.41
C ASP A 473 7.09 -12.31 -21.65
N GLU A 474 6.93 -12.93 -20.46
CA GLU A 474 5.78 -12.68 -19.59
C GLU A 474 5.72 -11.19 -19.17
N ILE A 475 6.84 -10.60 -18.77
CA ILE A 475 6.87 -9.18 -18.38
C ILE A 475 6.60 -8.25 -19.58
N ARG A 476 7.12 -8.55 -20.79
CA ARG A 476 6.78 -7.78 -22.02
C ARG A 476 5.29 -7.81 -22.30
N GLN A 477 4.65 -8.99 -22.19
CA GLN A 477 3.21 -9.14 -22.35
C GLN A 477 2.44 -8.32 -21.31
N LEU A 478 2.85 -8.40 -20.04
CA LEU A 478 2.23 -7.65 -18.94
C LEU A 478 2.28 -6.14 -19.18
N CYS A 479 3.44 -5.62 -19.59
CA CYS A 479 3.61 -4.21 -20.00
C CYS A 479 2.71 -3.84 -21.17
N GLY A 480 2.66 -4.70 -22.19
CA GLY A 480 1.82 -4.50 -23.35
C GLY A 480 0.33 -4.44 -23.03
N ILE A 481 -0.14 -5.33 -22.14
CA ILE A 481 -1.52 -5.33 -21.64
C ILE A 481 -1.83 -4.01 -20.90
N ALA A 482 -0.98 -3.61 -19.98
CA ALA A 482 -1.18 -2.39 -19.20
C ALA A 482 -1.25 -1.13 -20.08
N LEU A 483 -0.34 -1.01 -21.04
CA LEU A 483 -0.28 0.15 -21.94
C LEU A 483 -1.43 0.18 -22.96
N SER A 484 -1.96 -0.98 -23.36
CA SER A 484 -3.02 -1.08 -24.37
C SER A 484 -4.43 -0.96 -23.78
N ASN A 485 -4.61 -1.18 -22.46
CA ASN A 485 -5.92 -1.16 -21.80
C ASN A 485 -6.01 -0.03 -20.76
N ARG A 486 -5.80 1.20 -21.20
CA ARG A 486 -5.67 2.39 -20.32
C ARG A 486 -6.88 2.66 -19.42
N GLY A 487 -8.07 2.16 -19.78
CA GLY A 487 -9.27 2.25 -18.94
C GLY A 487 -9.21 1.35 -17.70
N THR A 488 -8.27 0.38 -17.68
CA THR A 488 -8.04 -0.52 -16.53
C THR A 488 -6.79 -0.06 -15.77
N ILE A 489 -6.89 1.07 -15.06
CA ILE A 489 -5.76 1.71 -14.38
C ILE A 489 -4.96 0.74 -13.51
N PRO A 490 -5.58 -0.14 -12.67
CA PRO A 490 -4.82 -1.10 -11.85
C PRO A 490 -3.97 -2.11 -12.64
N ALA A 491 -4.16 -2.25 -13.95
CA ALA A 491 -3.24 -3.05 -14.77
C ALA A 491 -1.84 -2.42 -14.83
N MET A 492 -1.74 -1.07 -14.77
CA MET A 492 -0.46 -0.36 -14.66
C MET A 492 0.24 -0.67 -13.32
N PHE A 493 -0.53 -0.79 -12.22
CA PHE A 493 0.01 -1.16 -10.89
C PHE A 493 0.54 -2.59 -10.90
N THR A 494 -0.24 -3.52 -11.50
CA THR A 494 0.17 -4.92 -11.65
C THR A 494 1.43 -5.05 -12.52
N ALA A 495 1.52 -4.28 -13.62
CA ALA A 495 2.71 -4.25 -14.47
C ALA A 495 3.92 -3.66 -13.73
N SER A 496 3.72 -2.59 -12.96
CA SER A 496 4.79 -2.01 -12.13
C SER A 496 5.33 -3.01 -11.10
N LEU A 497 4.47 -3.85 -10.51
CA LEU A 497 4.88 -4.92 -9.62
C LEU A 497 5.74 -5.98 -10.35
N GLY A 498 5.31 -6.42 -11.53
CA GLY A 498 6.07 -7.36 -12.37
C GLY A 498 7.43 -6.79 -12.78
N ILE A 499 7.48 -5.53 -13.18
CA ILE A 499 8.74 -4.82 -13.53
C ILE A 499 9.65 -4.71 -12.31
N ALA A 500 9.13 -4.29 -11.16
CA ALA A 500 9.91 -4.14 -9.93
C ALA A 500 10.57 -5.46 -9.49
N SER A 501 9.90 -6.58 -9.76
CA SER A 501 10.34 -7.92 -9.33
C SER A 501 11.24 -8.64 -10.34
N CYS A 502 11.12 -8.35 -11.63
CA CYS A 502 11.80 -9.09 -12.69
C CYS A 502 12.54 -8.19 -13.72
N GLY A 503 12.47 -6.87 -13.56
CA GLY A 503 13.05 -5.93 -14.52
C GLY A 503 14.59 -5.93 -14.54
N ASP A 504 15.23 -6.38 -13.48
CA ASP A 504 16.68 -6.59 -13.41
C ASP A 504 17.22 -7.60 -14.43
N ARG A 505 16.36 -8.53 -14.90
CA ARG A 505 16.68 -9.58 -15.90
C ARG A 505 16.86 -9.05 -17.32
N PHE A 506 16.46 -7.82 -17.59
CA PHE A 506 16.58 -7.21 -18.92
C PHE A 506 17.99 -6.65 -19.13
N SER A 507 18.58 -6.98 -20.29
CA SER A 507 19.95 -6.57 -20.63
C SER A 507 20.01 -5.49 -21.73
N ARG A 508 18.99 -5.39 -22.57
CA ARG A 508 18.93 -4.41 -23.67
C ARG A 508 18.46 -3.05 -23.14
N ASP A 509 19.18 -1.99 -23.50
CA ASP A 509 18.90 -0.63 -23.01
C ASP A 509 17.56 -0.06 -23.51
N ASP A 510 17.10 -0.44 -24.74
CA ASP A 510 15.81 -0.05 -25.24
C ASP A 510 14.65 -0.65 -24.42
N GLU A 511 14.78 -1.92 -23.99
CA GLU A 511 13.82 -2.57 -23.12
C GLU A 511 13.82 -1.98 -21.71
N ARG A 512 15.01 -1.80 -21.11
CA ARG A 512 15.17 -1.17 -19.78
C ARG A 512 14.53 0.22 -19.75
N MET A 513 14.76 1.01 -20.81
CA MET A 513 14.15 2.33 -20.93
C MET A 513 12.63 2.24 -21.00
N ALA A 514 12.07 1.31 -21.78
CA ALA A 514 10.62 1.13 -21.89
C ALA A 514 9.98 0.68 -20.56
N LEU A 515 10.67 -0.19 -19.77
CA LEU A 515 10.22 -0.56 -18.43
C LEU A 515 10.23 0.65 -17.49
N LEU A 516 11.29 1.44 -17.51
CA LEU A 516 11.40 2.65 -16.70
C LEU A 516 10.33 3.68 -17.08
N ASP A 517 10.06 3.89 -18.38
CA ASP A 517 9.02 4.79 -18.88
C ASP A 517 7.63 4.37 -18.39
N LEU A 518 7.34 3.06 -18.31
CA LEU A 518 6.08 2.56 -17.76
C LEU A 518 5.95 2.89 -16.27
N LEU A 519 7.01 2.68 -15.48
CA LEU A 519 7.02 3.04 -14.06
C LEU A 519 6.81 4.54 -13.86
N ILE A 520 7.57 5.38 -14.58
CA ILE A 520 7.42 6.84 -14.54
C ILE A 520 5.99 7.25 -14.92
N LYS A 521 5.45 6.65 -15.99
CA LYS A 521 4.09 6.93 -16.43
C LYS A 521 3.04 6.53 -15.39
N THR A 522 3.22 5.40 -14.71
CA THR A 522 2.34 4.95 -13.64
C THR A 522 2.34 5.96 -12.49
N GLU A 523 3.50 6.52 -12.15
CA GLU A 523 3.64 7.53 -11.11
C GLU A 523 3.08 8.89 -11.54
N THR A 524 3.36 9.34 -12.75
CA THR A 524 2.94 10.67 -13.22
C THR A 524 1.46 10.74 -13.60
N ASP A 525 0.90 9.68 -14.20
CA ASP A 525 -0.48 9.68 -14.71
C ASP A 525 -1.49 9.19 -13.66
N HIS A 526 -1.06 8.34 -12.71
CA HIS A 526 -1.93 7.68 -11.74
C HIS A 526 -1.50 7.87 -10.29
N PHE A 527 -0.38 8.58 -10.06
CA PHE A 527 0.16 8.88 -8.72
C PHE A 527 0.44 7.65 -7.86
N TRP A 528 0.68 6.50 -8.50
CA TRP A 528 1.06 5.26 -7.84
C TRP A 528 2.57 5.28 -7.57
N PRO A 529 3.03 5.08 -6.32
CA PRO A 529 4.42 5.35 -5.92
C PRO A 529 5.40 4.31 -6.46
N THR A 530 6.04 4.57 -7.59
CA THR A 530 7.01 3.67 -8.23
C THR A 530 8.47 4.13 -8.09
N ALA A 531 8.74 5.32 -7.53
CA ALA A 531 10.09 5.90 -7.45
C ALA A 531 11.14 4.94 -6.84
N GLY A 532 10.78 4.22 -5.77
CA GLY A 532 11.67 3.24 -5.14
C GLY A 532 12.07 2.09 -6.08
N ALA A 533 11.12 1.60 -6.88
CA ALA A 533 11.38 0.57 -7.90
C ALA A 533 12.26 1.11 -9.03
N GLN A 534 12.02 2.35 -9.49
CA GLN A 534 12.83 3.02 -10.52
C GLN A 534 14.30 3.14 -10.08
N GLU A 535 14.54 3.60 -8.85
CA GLU A 535 15.90 3.73 -8.31
C GLU A 535 16.60 2.38 -8.13
N THR A 536 15.88 1.38 -7.67
CA THR A 536 16.42 0.03 -7.47
C THR A 536 16.83 -0.59 -8.80
N LEU A 537 15.98 -0.46 -9.83
CA LEU A 537 16.31 -0.96 -11.16
C LEU A 537 17.45 -0.20 -11.81
N LYS A 538 17.51 1.15 -11.72
CA LYS A 538 18.65 1.94 -12.21
C LYS A 538 19.97 1.48 -11.60
N ARG A 539 19.99 1.22 -10.29
CA ARG A 539 21.16 0.66 -9.60
C ARG A 539 21.51 -0.74 -10.11
N ALA A 540 20.53 -1.62 -10.27
CA ALA A 540 20.76 -2.98 -10.78
C ALA A 540 21.32 -2.98 -12.22
N TRP A 541 20.91 -2.02 -13.04
CA TRP A 541 21.38 -1.87 -14.43
C TRP A 541 22.72 -1.08 -14.54
N GLY A 542 23.22 -0.53 -13.44
CA GLY A 542 24.44 0.30 -13.44
C GLY A 542 24.23 1.69 -14.03
N TRP A 543 23.02 2.25 -13.97
CA TRP A 543 22.66 3.58 -14.46
C TRP A 543 22.66 4.67 -13.36
N ALA A 544 22.83 4.27 -12.10
CA ALA A 544 22.88 5.16 -10.92
C ALA A 544 24.25 5.18 -10.27
#